data_6ba73ad1ee20c5c2ba817d76f184f202
#
_entry.id   6ba73ad1ee20c5c2ba817d76f184f202
#
_cell.length_a   1.000
_cell.length_b   1.000
_cell.length_c   1.000
_cell.angle_alpha   90.00
_cell.angle_beta   90.00
_cell.angle_gamma   90.00
#
_symmetry.space_group_name_H-M   'P 1'
#
loop_
_entity.id
_entity.type
_entity.pdbx_description
1 polymer ?
#
loop_
_entity_poly.entity_id
_entity_poly.type
_entity_poly.pdbx_seq_one_letter_code
_entity_poly.pdbx_strand_id
1 'polypeptide(L)'
;MNNVRAMVHTAGNLWQVPNQNYTQYEIPKNSGIMALFTAALWLGGTDVNNQLKLAALRYREGQDYWTGPLSQTFAETSYEQCSKYDKHFITKQDEIREFNAWYQAGIDDATNGTVTQQELFPNYKLPEIIKNWPAHGDVALGQDYYLAPFYDRNQDGEYNWQDGDYPWYDITREKNCKTDRRVSLYGDINFWWVMNDKGNIHTETGADPIGMEIRAQAFAFASNDEVNNMTFYNYELINRGTQTLYNTYFGFFTDGALGDPFDDYVGCDVNRGLGYYYNGDNMDLENSGFKGYGMTPPAVGVDFFEGPFQDDDGIDNAFGIGLNEALNGIGYGDGIVDNERFGMRRFLYYSNTTNGANPSQTDPINAADYYNYLRGIWKDGTKFYYGGSGHISDSECNPDVPCDFMFPGDTDPYGWGTGGNPQAPWTEYLSNNPPNDRRFVQSAGPFILKPGAVNNITVGVVWARAPIGGIPFTSVPL
;
A
#
# COMPACT_ATOMS: atom_id res chain seq x y z
N MET A 1 3.59 7.32 -21.51
CA MET A 1 3.62 6.17 -20.62
C MET A 1 4.46 6.53 -19.41
N ASN A 2 4.05 6.08 -18.22
CA ASN A 2 4.81 6.22 -16.98
C ASN A 2 6.24 5.67 -17.09
N ASN A 3 7.19 6.21 -16.32
CA ASN A 3 8.61 5.87 -16.36
C ASN A 3 9.01 4.68 -15.47
N VAL A 4 8.02 3.92 -14.96
CA VAL A 4 8.23 2.76 -14.11
C VAL A 4 7.86 1.47 -14.83
N ARG A 5 8.58 0.40 -14.55
CA ARG A 5 8.17 -0.97 -14.83
C ARG A 5 8.08 -1.72 -13.50
N ALA A 6 6.87 -2.15 -13.13
CA ALA A 6 6.62 -2.83 -11.88
C ALA A 6 5.84 -4.13 -12.11
N MET A 7 6.27 -5.21 -11.44
CA MET A 7 5.53 -6.46 -11.37
C MET A 7 4.38 -6.31 -10.36
N VAL A 8 3.18 -6.81 -10.69
CA VAL A 8 2.05 -6.88 -9.77
C VAL A 8 1.53 -8.32 -9.75
N HIS A 9 1.31 -8.87 -8.58
CA HIS A 9 0.75 -10.20 -8.40
C HIS A 9 -0.72 -10.15 -7.97
N THR A 10 -1.46 -11.19 -8.28
CA THR A 10 -2.88 -11.33 -7.94
C THR A 10 -3.13 -11.76 -6.50
N ALA A 11 -2.09 -12.23 -5.79
CA ALA A 11 -2.18 -12.71 -4.41
C ALA A 11 -0.98 -12.25 -3.57
N GLY A 12 -1.13 -11.13 -2.92
CA GLY A 12 -0.36 -10.71 -1.75
C GLY A 12 0.79 -9.76 -2.00
N ASN A 13 1.91 -10.21 -2.59
CA ASN A 13 3.08 -9.35 -2.72
C ASN A 13 3.18 -8.63 -4.07
N LEU A 14 4.01 -7.59 -4.09
CA LEU A 14 4.34 -6.78 -5.24
C LEU A 14 5.80 -6.99 -5.63
N TRP A 15 6.13 -6.70 -6.88
CA TRP A 15 7.42 -6.49 -7.51
C TRP A 15 8.34 -7.70 -7.64
N GLN A 16 8.38 -8.60 -6.68
CA GLN A 16 9.26 -9.77 -6.75
C GLN A 16 8.90 -10.71 -7.92
N VAL A 17 9.89 -11.13 -8.70
CA VAL A 17 9.71 -12.15 -9.72
C VAL A 17 9.83 -13.53 -9.08
N PRO A 18 8.81 -14.40 -9.18
CA PRO A 18 8.87 -15.73 -8.59
C PRO A 18 10.06 -16.54 -9.09
N ASN A 19 10.74 -17.23 -8.17
CA ASN A 19 11.90 -18.10 -8.45
C ASN A 19 13.11 -17.39 -9.09
N GLN A 20 13.25 -16.09 -8.88
CA GLN A 20 14.39 -15.29 -9.34
C GLN A 20 14.88 -14.37 -8.22
N ASN A 21 16.18 -14.15 -8.15
CA ASN A 21 16.81 -13.29 -7.14
C ASN A 21 16.90 -11.82 -7.59
N TYR A 22 16.15 -11.41 -8.61
CA TYR A 22 16.08 -10.04 -9.05
C TYR A 22 14.64 -9.55 -9.10
N THR A 23 14.50 -8.23 -9.07
CA THR A 23 13.23 -7.54 -8.87
C THR A 23 12.65 -7.03 -10.16
N GLN A 24 11.37 -6.64 -10.11
CA GLN A 24 10.67 -6.04 -11.23
C GLN A 24 10.02 -4.69 -10.85
N TYR A 25 10.66 -3.93 -9.94
CA TYR A 25 10.38 -2.50 -9.80
C TYR A 25 11.57 -1.72 -10.34
N GLU A 26 11.51 -1.39 -11.61
CA GLU A 26 12.58 -0.75 -12.36
C GLU A 26 12.23 0.71 -12.63
N ILE A 27 13.12 1.60 -12.24
CA ILE A 27 13.03 3.02 -12.52
C ILE A 27 14.44 3.62 -12.70
N PRO A 28 14.73 4.36 -13.77
CA PRO A 28 13.89 4.59 -14.95
C PRO A 28 13.60 3.30 -15.72
N LYS A 29 12.45 3.22 -16.34
CA LYS A 29 12.04 2.07 -17.16
C LYS A 29 13.05 1.76 -18.27
N ASN A 30 13.42 0.50 -18.42
CA ASN A 30 14.42 -0.03 -19.34
C ASN A 30 15.87 0.36 -19.02
N SER A 31 16.15 0.86 -17.81
CA SER A 31 17.53 1.09 -17.34
C SER A 31 18.24 -0.20 -16.93
N GLY A 32 17.50 -1.20 -16.52
CA GLY A 32 18.00 -2.41 -15.87
C GLY A 32 18.40 -2.15 -14.41
N ILE A 33 18.01 -1.02 -13.81
CA ILE A 33 18.30 -0.67 -12.42
C ILE A 33 17.02 -0.83 -11.60
N MET A 34 17.12 -1.57 -10.51
CA MET A 34 16.02 -1.81 -9.59
C MET A 34 16.06 -0.80 -8.45
N ALA A 35 14.88 -0.44 -7.94
CA ALA A 35 14.74 0.44 -6.79
C ALA A 35 14.14 -0.27 -5.58
N LEU A 36 13.27 -1.27 -5.80
CA LEU A 36 12.60 -2.02 -4.74
C LEU A 36 12.55 -3.51 -5.08
N PHE A 37 12.66 -4.35 -4.05
CA PHE A 37 12.66 -5.81 -4.19
C PHE A 37 11.27 -6.40 -4.08
N THR A 38 10.56 -6.16 -2.98
CA THR A 38 9.20 -6.64 -2.76
C THR A 38 8.46 -5.76 -1.76
N ALA A 39 7.13 -5.83 -1.80
CA ALA A 39 6.27 -5.25 -0.78
C ALA A 39 5.00 -6.08 -0.61
N ALA A 40 4.36 -5.97 0.56
CA ALA A 40 3.09 -6.63 0.81
C ALA A 40 2.33 -5.98 1.97
N LEU A 41 1.01 -6.19 2.00
CA LEU A 41 0.18 -5.89 3.16
C LEU A 41 0.51 -6.84 4.31
N TRP A 42 0.54 -6.27 5.53
CA TRP A 42 0.53 -7.01 6.80
C TRP A 42 -0.67 -6.53 7.63
N LEU A 43 -1.52 -7.46 8.01
CA LEU A 43 -2.78 -7.19 8.68
C LEU A 43 -2.86 -8.07 9.94
N GLY A 44 -3.12 -7.50 11.11
CA GLY A 44 -3.17 -8.29 12.33
C GLY A 44 -3.96 -7.64 13.45
N GLY A 45 -4.61 -8.48 14.27
CA GLY A 45 -5.35 -8.07 15.47
C GLY A 45 -5.68 -9.27 16.34
N THR A 46 -6.25 -9.04 17.51
CA THR A 46 -6.63 -10.09 18.44
C THR A 46 -8.15 -10.15 18.63
N ASP A 47 -8.69 -11.35 18.69
CA ASP A 47 -10.11 -11.53 19.02
C ASP A 47 -10.40 -11.30 20.51
N VAL A 48 -11.67 -11.44 20.92
CA VAL A 48 -12.11 -11.26 22.31
C VAL A 48 -11.41 -12.20 23.31
N ASN A 49 -10.86 -13.31 22.84
CA ASN A 49 -10.10 -14.28 23.65
C ASN A 49 -8.58 -14.03 23.59
N ASN A 50 -8.13 -12.90 23.02
CA ASN A 50 -6.74 -12.57 22.73
C ASN A 50 -6.04 -13.57 21.78
N GLN A 51 -6.79 -14.28 20.94
CA GLN A 51 -6.21 -15.10 19.89
C GLN A 51 -5.80 -14.20 18.72
N LEU A 52 -4.55 -14.33 18.30
CA LEU A 52 -4.01 -13.55 17.19
C LEU A 52 -4.58 -14.05 15.86
N LYS A 53 -5.13 -13.13 15.08
CA LYS A 53 -5.50 -13.30 13.68
C LYS A 53 -4.61 -12.41 12.85
N LEU A 54 -3.95 -13.00 11.84
CA LEU A 54 -2.94 -12.26 11.11
C LEU A 54 -2.72 -12.83 9.70
N ALA A 55 -2.52 -11.96 8.74
CA ALA A 55 -2.10 -12.29 7.39
C ALA A 55 -0.95 -11.37 6.97
N ALA A 56 0.12 -11.94 6.48
CA ALA A 56 1.27 -11.22 5.96
C ALA A 56 1.95 -12.02 4.85
N LEU A 57 2.79 -11.34 4.06
CA LEU A 57 3.63 -11.98 3.07
C LEU A 57 4.93 -11.18 2.92
N ARG A 58 6.04 -11.85 2.58
CA ARG A 58 7.32 -11.25 2.20
C ARG A 58 7.77 -11.72 0.82
N TYR A 59 8.35 -12.93 0.75
CA TYR A 59 9.09 -13.40 -0.43
C TYR A 59 8.43 -14.57 -1.18
N ARG A 60 7.18 -14.93 -0.85
CA ARG A 60 6.45 -16.08 -1.42
C ARG A 60 7.10 -17.44 -1.10
N GLU A 61 7.83 -17.54 -0.03
CA GLU A 61 8.26 -18.83 0.54
C GLU A 61 7.10 -19.51 1.27
N GLY A 62 6.24 -18.70 1.90
CA GLY A 62 4.94 -19.06 2.43
C GLY A 62 3.79 -18.40 1.66
N GLN A 63 2.57 -18.56 2.13
CA GLN A 63 1.37 -17.99 1.54
C GLN A 63 0.29 -17.77 2.59
N ASP A 64 -0.18 -16.51 2.71
CA ASP A 64 -1.30 -16.11 3.57
C ASP A 64 -2.40 -15.42 2.75
N TYR A 65 -2.21 -15.21 1.44
CA TYR A 65 -3.19 -14.59 0.57
C TYR A 65 -3.49 -15.47 -0.65
N TRP A 66 -4.76 -15.51 -1.04
CA TRP A 66 -5.29 -16.22 -2.21
C TRP A 66 -6.16 -15.29 -3.05
N THR A 67 -6.34 -15.60 -4.30
CA THR A 67 -7.19 -14.85 -5.22
C THR A 67 -8.68 -15.12 -4.98
N GLY A 68 -9.53 -14.17 -5.34
CA GLY A 68 -10.99 -14.31 -5.31
C GLY A 68 -11.68 -13.72 -4.09
N PRO A 69 -12.99 -13.42 -4.22
CA PRO A 69 -13.81 -12.90 -3.14
C PRO A 69 -14.20 -14.00 -2.13
N LEU A 70 -14.65 -13.56 -0.96
CA LEU A 70 -15.18 -14.38 0.12
C LEU A 70 -16.71 -14.30 0.18
N SER A 71 -17.34 -15.32 0.78
CA SER A 71 -18.75 -15.24 1.17
C SER A 71 -18.93 -14.24 2.34
N GLN A 72 -20.04 -13.48 2.33
CA GLN A 72 -20.32 -12.46 3.34
C GLN A 72 -20.56 -13.02 4.74
N THR A 73 -21.07 -14.25 4.82
CA THR A 73 -21.53 -14.83 6.11
C THR A 73 -20.42 -15.57 6.84
N PHE A 74 -19.59 -16.33 6.13
CA PHE A 74 -18.61 -17.23 6.75
C PHE A 74 -17.18 -17.02 6.24
N ALA A 75 -16.97 -16.04 5.37
CA ALA A 75 -15.69 -15.77 4.72
C ALA A 75 -15.13 -17.03 4.02
N GLU A 76 -15.96 -17.74 3.28
CA GLU A 76 -15.57 -18.96 2.56
C GLU A 76 -15.27 -18.67 1.08
N THR A 77 -14.39 -19.45 0.52
CA THR A 77 -14.08 -19.47 -0.93
C THR A 77 -13.82 -20.89 -1.38
N SER A 78 -13.62 -21.11 -2.68
CA SER A 78 -13.28 -22.42 -3.26
C SER A 78 -12.12 -22.30 -4.23
N TYR A 79 -11.52 -23.44 -4.56
CA TYR A 79 -10.46 -23.49 -5.57
C TYR A 79 -10.93 -22.92 -6.92
N GLU A 80 -12.16 -23.21 -7.33
CA GLU A 80 -12.74 -22.70 -8.58
C GLU A 80 -12.86 -21.20 -8.57
N GLN A 81 -13.24 -20.60 -7.43
CA GLN A 81 -13.31 -19.15 -7.26
C GLN A 81 -11.90 -18.54 -7.27
N CYS A 82 -10.97 -19.11 -6.54
CA CYS A 82 -9.57 -18.67 -6.58
C CYS A 82 -9.04 -18.67 -8.01
N SER A 83 -9.23 -19.74 -8.75
CA SER A 83 -8.77 -19.88 -10.15
C SER A 83 -9.47 -18.90 -11.10
N LYS A 84 -10.77 -18.65 -10.92
CA LYS A 84 -11.54 -17.69 -11.73
C LYS A 84 -11.00 -16.27 -11.64
N TYR A 85 -10.55 -15.89 -10.45
CA TYR A 85 -10.07 -14.53 -10.14
C TYR A 85 -8.53 -14.41 -10.13
N ASP A 86 -7.78 -15.45 -10.51
CA ASP A 86 -6.32 -15.37 -10.63
C ASP A 86 -5.91 -14.62 -11.90
N LYS A 87 -6.29 -13.37 -11.97
CA LYS A 87 -6.01 -12.44 -13.08
C LYS A 87 -6.18 -10.99 -12.67
N HIS A 88 -5.55 -10.09 -13.41
CA HIS A 88 -5.83 -8.66 -13.32
C HIS A 88 -6.89 -8.25 -14.35
N PHE A 89 -7.79 -7.38 -13.94
CA PHE A 89 -8.74 -6.69 -14.80
C PHE A 89 -8.14 -5.32 -15.15
N ILE A 90 -7.60 -5.20 -16.35
CA ILE A 90 -6.83 -4.03 -16.77
C ILE A 90 -7.72 -3.07 -17.55
N THR A 91 -7.80 -1.82 -17.10
CA THR A 91 -8.54 -0.74 -17.73
C THR A 91 -7.64 0.43 -18.07
N LYS A 92 -8.00 1.21 -19.08
CA LYS A 92 -7.37 2.48 -19.41
C LYS A 92 -8.43 3.57 -19.42
N GLN A 93 -8.13 4.69 -18.79
CA GLN A 93 -9.08 5.80 -18.69
C GLN A 93 -9.52 6.31 -20.06
N ASP A 94 -8.61 6.36 -21.05
CA ASP A 94 -8.96 6.80 -22.40
C ASP A 94 -9.94 5.85 -23.09
N GLU A 95 -9.83 4.53 -22.91
CA GLU A 95 -10.78 3.54 -23.43
C GLU A 95 -12.19 3.75 -22.83
N ILE A 96 -12.26 4.10 -21.55
CA ILE A 96 -13.53 4.42 -20.88
C ILE A 96 -14.12 5.74 -21.38
N ARG A 97 -13.29 6.76 -21.58
CA ARG A 97 -13.74 8.05 -22.15
C ARG A 97 -14.24 7.89 -23.59
N GLU A 98 -13.53 7.11 -24.40
CA GLU A 98 -13.94 6.80 -25.77
C GLU A 98 -15.26 6.04 -25.80
N PHE A 99 -15.45 5.03 -24.93
CA PHE A 99 -16.72 4.31 -24.77
C PHE A 99 -17.87 5.27 -24.44
N ASN A 100 -17.67 6.16 -23.47
CA ASN A 100 -18.71 7.13 -23.09
C ASN A 100 -19.07 8.07 -24.25
N ALA A 101 -18.08 8.55 -24.99
CA ALA A 101 -18.32 9.43 -26.14
C ALA A 101 -19.05 8.69 -27.27
N TRP A 102 -18.64 7.44 -27.56
CA TRP A 102 -19.31 6.58 -28.53
C TRP A 102 -20.76 6.27 -28.14
N TYR A 103 -20.99 5.89 -26.88
CA TYR A 103 -22.34 5.60 -26.38
C TYR A 103 -23.24 6.83 -26.43
N GLN A 104 -22.76 8.00 -26.00
CA GLN A 104 -23.51 9.24 -26.04
C GLN A 104 -23.89 9.64 -27.47
N ALA A 105 -22.97 9.52 -28.43
CA ALA A 105 -23.25 9.79 -29.83
C ALA A 105 -24.38 8.89 -30.38
N GLY A 106 -24.44 7.61 -29.95
CA GLY A 106 -25.53 6.72 -30.31
C GLY A 106 -26.88 7.12 -29.72
N ILE A 107 -26.92 7.61 -28.49
CA ILE A 107 -28.13 8.17 -27.86
C ILE A 107 -28.59 9.43 -28.58
N ASP A 108 -27.66 10.31 -28.94
CA ASP A 108 -27.96 11.56 -29.66
C ASP A 108 -28.49 11.24 -31.06
N ASP A 109 -27.94 10.26 -31.77
CA ASP A 109 -28.43 9.80 -33.09
C ASP A 109 -29.84 9.22 -32.98
N ALA A 110 -30.10 8.38 -32.00
CA ALA A 110 -31.43 7.82 -31.76
C ALA A 110 -32.48 8.91 -31.45
N THR A 111 -32.05 9.97 -30.77
CA THR A 111 -32.93 11.09 -30.41
C THR A 111 -33.18 12.04 -31.58
N ASN A 112 -32.16 12.33 -32.39
CA ASN A 112 -32.16 13.37 -33.40
C ASN A 112 -32.30 12.84 -34.85
N GLY A 113 -32.19 11.51 -35.04
CA GLY A 113 -32.22 10.87 -36.36
C GLY A 113 -30.95 11.16 -37.19
N THR A 114 -29.81 11.34 -36.51
CA THR A 114 -28.49 11.58 -37.13
C THR A 114 -27.69 10.27 -37.25
N VAL A 115 -26.46 10.31 -37.76
CA VAL A 115 -25.54 9.19 -37.92
C VAL A 115 -24.14 9.52 -37.34
N THR A 116 -24.12 10.42 -36.38
CA THR A 116 -22.90 10.99 -35.76
C THR A 116 -22.00 9.92 -35.15
N GLN A 117 -22.59 8.91 -34.53
CA GLN A 117 -21.81 7.80 -33.94
C GLN A 117 -20.98 7.08 -35.01
N GLN A 118 -21.58 6.75 -36.16
CA GLN A 118 -20.87 6.08 -37.26
C GLN A 118 -19.83 7.01 -37.92
N GLU A 119 -20.09 8.29 -38.00
CA GLU A 119 -19.20 9.29 -38.59
C GLU A 119 -17.97 9.56 -37.71
N LEU A 120 -18.19 9.72 -36.42
CA LEU A 120 -17.09 10.02 -35.47
C LEU A 120 -16.30 8.76 -35.03
N PHE A 121 -16.94 7.60 -35.01
CA PHE A 121 -16.37 6.36 -34.52
C PHE A 121 -16.44 5.20 -35.55
N PRO A 122 -16.00 5.39 -36.80
CA PRO A 122 -16.24 4.41 -37.88
C PRO A 122 -15.57 3.05 -37.67
N ASN A 123 -14.53 2.99 -36.83
CA ASN A 123 -13.76 1.77 -36.55
C ASN A 123 -13.79 1.37 -35.08
N TYR A 124 -14.67 1.96 -34.29
CA TYR A 124 -14.73 1.68 -32.85
C TYR A 124 -14.98 0.20 -32.58
N LYS A 125 -14.20 -0.34 -31.67
CA LYS A 125 -14.38 -1.71 -31.18
C LYS A 125 -14.48 -1.65 -29.67
N LEU A 126 -15.62 -2.04 -29.14
CA LEU A 126 -15.84 -2.10 -27.70
C LEU A 126 -14.78 -2.99 -27.01
N PRO A 127 -14.02 -2.46 -26.06
CA PRO A 127 -13.03 -3.23 -25.30
C PRO A 127 -13.66 -4.40 -24.56
N GLU A 128 -13.00 -5.57 -24.60
CA GLU A 128 -13.49 -6.77 -23.91
C GLU A 128 -13.59 -6.59 -22.40
N ILE A 129 -12.73 -5.73 -21.83
CA ILE A 129 -12.76 -5.43 -20.39
C ILE A 129 -14.06 -4.72 -19.99
N ILE A 130 -14.63 -3.88 -20.85
CA ILE A 130 -15.93 -3.22 -20.60
C ILE A 130 -17.06 -4.25 -20.68
N LYS A 131 -17.02 -5.17 -21.65
CA LYS A 131 -18.04 -6.22 -21.75
C LYS A 131 -18.05 -7.18 -20.57
N ASN A 132 -16.87 -7.49 -20.04
CA ASN A 132 -16.64 -8.57 -19.08
C ASN A 132 -16.13 -8.03 -17.73
N TRP A 133 -16.51 -6.81 -17.38
CA TRP A 133 -16.15 -6.22 -16.10
C TRP A 133 -16.75 -7.01 -14.94
N PRO A 134 -15.98 -7.38 -13.90
CA PRO A 134 -16.48 -8.19 -12.79
C PRO A 134 -17.24 -7.34 -11.76
N ALA A 135 -18.25 -6.61 -12.21
CA ALA A 135 -19.05 -5.71 -11.38
C ALA A 135 -19.78 -6.44 -10.25
N HIS A 136 -20.15 -7.71 -10.49
CA HIS A 136 -20.94 -8.51 -9.56
C HIS A 136 -20.22 -9.78 -9.13
N GLY A 137 -20.34 -10.10 -7.84
CA GLY A 137 -19.99 -11.40 -7.29
C GLY A 137 -21.12 -12.43 -7.47
N ASP A 138 -20.82 -13.67 -7.15
CA ASP A 138 -21.78 -14.78 -7.23
C ASP A 138 -22.60 -14.88 -5.92
N VAL A 139 -23.81 -14.32 -5.93
CA VAL A 139 -24.71 -14.35 -4.75
C VAL A 139 -25.15 -15.76 -4.37
N ALA A 140 -25.12 -16.74 -5.31
CA ALA A 140 -25.42 -18.13 -4.98
C ALA A 140 -24.32 -18.76 -4.11
N LEU A 141 -23.09 -18.22 -4.19
CA LEU A 141 -21.97 -18.57 -3.32
C LEU A 141 -21.86 -17.64 -2.08
N GLY A 142 -22.86 -16.81 -1.86
CA GLY A 142 -22.89 -15.86 -0.74
C GLY A 142 -21.94 -14.68 -0.86
N GLN A 143 -21.37 -14.44 -2.05
CA GLN A 143 -20.49 -13.30 -2.30
C GLN A 143 -21.27 -11.99 -2.32
N ASP A 144 -20.55 -10.88 -2.15
CA ASP A 144 -21.14 -9.55 -2.29
C ASP A 144 -21.66 -9.35 -3.72
N TYR A 145 -22.85 -8.78 -3.83
CA TYR A 145 -23.42 -8.49 -5.13
C TYR A 145 -22.59 -7.46 -5.88
N TYR A 146 -22.19 -6.36 -5.23
CA TYR A 146 -21.29 -5.37 -5.81
C TYR A 146 -19.83 -5.76 -5.54
N LEU A 147 -19.06 -6.05 -6.60
CA LEU A 147 -17.68 -6.49 -6.48
C LEU A 147 -16.70 -5.43 -6.99
N ALA A 148 -16.54 -5.29 -8.30
CA ALA A 148 -15.71 -4.24 -8.88
C ALA A 148 -16.52 -2.95 -9.10
N PRO A 149 -15.93 -1.76 -8.89
CA PRO A 149 -16.66 -0.51 -9.00
C PRO A 149 -17.10 -0.24 -10.45
N PHE A 150 -18.38 0.09 -10.64
CA PHE A 150 -18.93 0.46 -11.93
C PHE A 150 -19.83 1.69 -11.83
N TYR A 151 -19.91 2.43 -12.92
CA TYR A 151 -20.89 3.51 -13.10
C TYR A 151 -22.17 2.92 -13.68
N ASP A 152 -23.24 3.02 -12.93
CA ASP A 152 -24.58 2.57 -13.29
C ASP A 152 -25.35 3.78 -13.84
N ARG A 153 -25.50 3.83 -15.17
CA ARG A 153 -26.07 4.99 -15.85
C ARG A 153 -27.58 5.09 -15.68
N ASN A 154 -28.26 3.97 -15.73
CA ASN A 154 -29.73 3.91 -15.60
C ASN A 154 -30.21 3.72 -14.15
N GLN A 155 -29.29 3.48 -13.21
CA GLN A 155 -29.52 3.29 -11.77
C GLN A 155 -30.40 2.07 -11.46
N ASP A 156 -30.26 0.98 -12.23
CA ASP A 156 -31.00 -0.26 -11.99
C ASP A 156 -30.25 -1.24 -11.08
N GLY A 157 -28.99 -0.98 -10.76
CA GLY A 157 -28.13 -1.79 -9.89
C GLY A 157 -27.43 -2.93 -10.61
N GLU A 158 -27.65 -3.11 -11.91
CA GLU A 158 -27.07 -4.17 -12.74
C GLU A 158 -25.99 -3.58 -13.66
N TYR A 159 -24.93 -4.32 -13.88
CA TYR A 159 -23.92 -3.90 -14.86
C TYR A 159 -24.30 -4.38 -16.25
N ASN A 160 -24.61 -3.47 -17.15
CA ASN A 160 -24.88 -3.74 -18.55
C ASN A 160 -24.27 -2.65 -19.44
N TRP A 161 -23.17 -2.94 -20.12
CA TRP A 161 -22.55 -1.98 -21.04
C TRP A 161 -23.50 -1.51 -22.16
N GLN A 162 -24.56 -2.28 -22.51
CA GLN A 162 -25.55 -1.89 -23.52
C GLN A 162 -26.44 -0.75 -23.02
N ASP A 163 -26.58 -0.60 -21.72
CA ASP A 163 -27.29 0.51 -21.07
C ASP A 163 -26.35 1.69 -20.78
N GLY A 164 -25.08 1.56 -21.15
CA GLY A 164 -24.06 2.60 -21.05
C GLY A 164 -23.23 2.54 -19.79
N ASP A 165 -23.28 1.43 -19.03
CA ASP A 165 -22.49 1.23 -17.83
C ASP A 165 -21.03 0.94 -18.17
N TYR A 166 -20.14 1.34 -17.29
CA TYR A 166 -18.70 1.20 -17.50
C TYR A 166 -17.92 1.02 -16.18
N PRO A 167 -16.70 0.42 -16.21
CA PRO A 167 -15.78 0.44 -15.07
C PRO A 167 -15.60 1.85 -14.55
N TRP A 168 -15.92 2.09 -13.27
CA TRP A 168 -16.11 3.45 -12.76
C TRP A 168 -14.81 4.23 -12.58
N TYR A 169 -14.48 5.04 -13.57
CA TYR A 169 -13.65 6.22 -13.38
C TYR A 169 -14.55 7.41 -13.12
N ASP A 170 -14.22 8.28 -12.17
CA ASP A 170 -14.99 9.50 -11.89
C ASP A 170 -14.78 10.58 -12.97
N ILE A 171 -15.17 10.24 -14.21
CA ILE A 171 -15.08 11.14 -15.36
C ILE A 171 -16.15 12.25 -15.34
N THR A 172 -17.23 12.05 -14.61
CA THR A 172 -18.33 13.01 -14.43
C THR A 172 -18.07 13.98 -13.28
N ARG A 173 -17.06 13.72 -12.44
CA ARG A 173 -16.70 14.48 -11.24
C ARG A 173 -17.83 14.55 -10.22
N GLU A 174 -18.54 13.46 -10.05
CA GLU A 174 -19.63 13.31 -9.08
C GLU A 174 -19.16 12.90 -7.68
N LYS A 175 -17.95 12.34 -7.58
CA LYS A 175 -17.41 11.86 -6.31
C LYS A 175 -17.03 13.03 -5.41
N ASN A 176 -17.56 13.01 -4.18
CA ASN A 176 -17.10 13.88 -3.11
C ASN A 176 -16.08 13.13 -2.26
N CYS A 177 -14.80 13.45 -2.39
CA CYS A 177 -13.71 12.75 -1.71
C CYS A 177 -13.77 12.84 -0.18
N LYS A 178 -14.50 13.81 0.41
CA LYS A 178 -14.65 13.94 1.86
C LYS A 178 -15.69 13.00 2.46
N THR A 179 -16.79 12.77 1.72
CA THR A 179 -17.98 12.07 2.25
C THR A 179 -18.31 10.78 1.54
N ASP A 180 -17.83 10.60 0.30
CA ASP A 180 -18.10 9.40 -0.50
C ASP A 180 -17.03 8.33 -0.22
N ARG A 181 -17.43 7.29 0.49
CA ARG A 181 -16.55 6.16 0.84
C ARG A 181 -16.40 5.12 -0.28
N ARG A 182 -17.09 5.31 -1.42
CA ARG A 182 -16.95 4.42 -2.57
C ARG A 182 -15.60 4.65 -3.27
N VAL A 183 -14.95 3.57 -3.63
CA VAL A 183 -13.64 3.60 -4.31
C VAL A 183 -13.85 3.50 -5.83
N SER A 184 -13.48 4.54 -6.56
CA SER A 184 -13.43 4.54 -8.03
C SER A 184 -12.09 3.99 -8.54
N LEU A 185 -11.99 3.76 -9.84
CA LEU A 185 -10.72 3.46 -10.51
C LEU A 185 -9.92 4.76 -10.74
N TYR A 186 -8.60 4.66 -10.66
CA TYR A 186 -7.68 5.79 -10.78
C TYR A 186 -6.63 5.55 -11.86
N GLY A 187 -5.94 6.62 -12.27
CA GLY A 187 -4.81 6.59 -13.18
C GLY A 187 -5.19 6.50 -14.65
N ASP A 188 -4.20 6.69 -15.54
CA ASP A 188 -4.37 6.49 -16.97
C ASP A 188 -4.46 5.00 -17.31
N ILE A 189 -3.80 4.16 -16.50
CA ILE A 189 -3.90 2.70 -16.51
C ILE A 189 -4.17 2.21 -15.10
N ASN A 190 -5.10 1.25 -14.97
CA ASN A 190 -5.49 0.62 -13.71
C ASN A 190 -5.53 -0.90 -13.86
N PHE A 191 -4.97 -1.57 -12.87
CA PHE A 191 -5.07 -3.02 -12.66
C PHE A 191 -5.96 -3.23 -11.45
N TRP A 192 -7.13 -3.82 -11.62
CA TRP A 192 -8.01 -4.19 -10.53
C TRP A 192 -7.98 -5.71 -10.33
N TRP A 193 -7.96 -6.16 -9.07
CA TRP A 193 -8.09 -7.57 -8.71
C TRP A 193 -8.71 -7.73 -7.34
N VAL A 194 -9.09 -8.96 -6.98
CA VAL A 194 -9.61 -9.31 -5.66
C VAL A 194 -8.85 -10.50 -5.10
N MET A 195 -8.49 -10.40 -3.82
CA MET A 195 -7.80 -11.44 -3.07
C MET A 195 -8.37 -11.53 -1.64
N ASN A 196 -7.96 -12.55 -0.89
CA ASN A 196 -8.41 -12.81 0.46
C ASN A 196 -7.32 -13.51 1.29
N ASP A 197 -7.47 -13.53 2.61
CA ASP A 197 -6.57 -14.23 3.53
C ASP A 197 -7.13 -15.58 4.04
N LYS A 198 -8.21 -16.10 3.45
CA LYS A 198 -8.87 -17.32 3.97
C LYS A 198 -9.01 -18.45 2.94
N GLY A 199 -8.19 -18.45 1.90
CA GLY A 199 -8.22 -19.50 0.88
C GLY A 199 -7.68 -20.84 1.36
N ASN A 200 -6.76 -20.85 2.32
CA ASN A 200 -6.16 -22.06 2.92
C ASN A 200 -5.44 -21.73 4.24
N ILE A 201 -4.70 -22.70 4.78
CA ILE A 201 -3.85 -22.53 5.96
C ILE A 201 -2.72 -21.54 5.64
N HIS A 202 -2.49 -20.57 6.55
CA HIS A 202 -1.39 -19.64 6.46
C HIS A 202 -0.05 -20.34 6.66
N THR A 203 0.83 -20.26 5.68
CA THR A 203 2.14 -20.90 5.71
C THR A 203 3.30 -19.89 5.80
N GLU A 204 3.05 -18.61 5.58
CA GLU A 204 4.03 -17.56 5.86
C GLU A 204 4.11 -17.27 7.36
N THR A 205 2.99 -16.95 7.98
CA THR A 205 2.95 -16.56 9.40
C THR A 205 2.63 -17.70 10.36
N GLY A 206 1.89 -18.71 9.88
CA GLY A 206 1.33 -19.77 10.72
C GLY A 206 0.17 -19.30 11.61
N ALA A 207 -0.35 -18.09 11.41
CA ALA A 207 -1.47 -17.55 12.17
C ALA A 207 -2.82 -18.05 11.66
N ASP A 208 -3.84 -17.89 12.48
CA ASP A 208 -5.22 -18.03 12.03
C ASP A 208 -5.63 -16.85 11.12
N PRO A 209 -6.45 -17.08 10.09
CA PRO A 209 -6.92 -16.04 9.19
C PRO A 209 -7.87 -15.05 9.87
N ILE A 210 -7.91 -13.84 9.33
CA ILE A 210 -8.89 -12.80 9.71
C ILE A 210 -10.23 -13.06 9.02
N GLY A 211 -10.23 -13.50 7.78
CA GLY A 211 -11.37 -13.51 6.87
C GLY A 211 -11.49 -12.20 6.11
N MET A 212 -10.37 -11.66 5.67
CA MET A 212 -10.30 -10.38 4.95
C MET A 212 -10.49 -10.60 3.45
N GLU A 213 -11.49 -9.95 2.86
CA GLU A 213 -11.57 -9.74 1.41
C GLU A 213 -10.87 -8.44 1.07
N ILE A 214 -10.01 -8.47 0.07
CA ILE A 214 -9.20 -7.32 -0.35
C ILE A 214 -9.44 -7.05 -1.83
N ARG A 215 -10.03 -5.90 -2.14
CA ARG A 215 -10.21 -5.40 -3.49
C ARG A 215 -9.10 -4.40 -3.77
N ALA A 216 -8.24 -4.73 -4.69
CA ALA A 216 -6.99 -4.02 -4.88
C ALA A 216 -6.91 -3.35 -6.25
N GLN A 217 -6.19 -2.24 -6.28
CA GLN A 217 -5.86 -1.51 -7.49
C GLN A 217 -4.37 -1.17 -7.51
N ALA A 218 -3.73 -1.34 -8.67
CA ALA A 218 -2.44 -0.73 -8.96
C ALA A 218 -2.61 0.21 -10.15
N PHE A 219 -2.18 1.47 -10.01
CA PHE A 219 -2.39 2.46 -11.06
C PHE A 219 -1.22 3.43 -11.21
N ALA A 220 -1.15 4.06 -12.38
CA ALA A 220 -0.12 5.01 -12.70
C ALA A 220 -0.63 6.09 -13.65
N PHE A 221 0.06 7.22 -13.65
CA PHE A 221 -0.20 8.35 -14.53
C PHE A 221 0.96 8.54 -15.50
N ALA A 222 0.66 8.93 -16.73
CA ALA A 222 1.61 9.39 -17.73
C ALA A 222 1.58 10.92 -17.74
N SER A 223 2.53 11.55 -17.05
CA SER A 223 2.61 13.00 -16.90
C SER A 223 3.98 13.53 -17.36
N ASN A 224 4.14 14.86 -17.34
CA ASN A 224 5.40 15.54 -17.64
C ASN A 224 6.10 16.06 -16.36
N ASP A 225 5.67 15.61 -15.21
CA ASP A 225 6.18 15.95 -13.88
C ASP A 225 6.65 14.69 -13.13
N GLU A 226 6.95 14.82 -11.86
CA GLU A 226 7.47 13.78 -10.98
C GLU A 226 6.49 12.62 -10.81
N VAL A 227 5.18 12.84 -10.98
CA VAL A 227 4.16 11.79 -10.93
C VAL A 227 4.39 10.71 -12.01
N ASN A 228 5.08 11.06 -13.09
CA ASN A 228 5.52 10.09 -14.10
C ASN A 228 6.52 9.03 -13.57
N ASN A 229 7.12 9.27 -12.42
CA ASN A 229 8.04 8.37 -11.73
C ASN A 229 7.39 7.64 -10.54
N MET A 230 6.07 7.72 -10.41
CA MET A 230 5.31 7.14 -9.29
C MET A 230 4.38 6.03 -9.75
N THR A 231 4.14 5.09 -8.85
CA THR A 231 3.05 4.10 -8.93
C THR A 231 2.25 4.11 -7.63
N PHE A 232 0.98 3.77 -7.73
CA PHE A 232 0.06 3.85 -6.61
C PHE A 232 -0.66 2.52 -6.42
N TYR A 233 -0.95 2.19 -5.17
CA TYR A 233 -1.64 0.96 -4.78
C TYR A 233 -2.72 1.30 -3.78
N ASN A 234 -3.96 0.95 -4.11
CA ASN A 234 -5.11 1.13 -3.23
C ASN A 234 -5.70 -0.24 -2.89
N TYR A 235 -6.00 -0.43 -1.62
CA TYR A 235 -6.58 -1.66 -1.09
C TYR A 235 -7.84 -1.32 -0.31
N GLU A 236 -9.00 -1.77 -0.78
CA GLU A 236 -10.23 -1.78 -0.01
C GLU A 236 -10.28 -3.11 0.77
N LEU A 237 -10.31 -3.02 2.10
CA LEU A 237 -10.20 -4.13 3.03
C LEU A 237 -11.55 -4.35 3.73
N ILE A 238 -12.18 -5.50 3.48
CA ILE A 238 -13.51 -5.82 3.98
C ILE A 238 -13.41 -7.02 4.92
N ASN A 239 -13.73 -6.82 6.19
CA ASN A 239 -13.77 -7.92 7.15
C ASN A 239 -15.02 -8.79 6.92
N ARG A 240 -14.85 -9.94 6.28
CA ARG A 240 -15.88 -10.98 6.12
C ARG A 240 -15.89 -11.97 7.28
N GLY A 241 -14.92 -11.87 8.20
CA GLY A 241 -14.86 -12.68 9.40
C GLY A 241 -16.01 -12.39 10.35
N THR A 242 -16.30 -13.34 11.22
CA THR A 242 -17.44 -13.27 12.17
C THR A 242 -17.07 -12.65 13.52
N GLN A 243 -15.80 -12.37 13.74
CA GLN A 243 -15.27 -11.89 15.02
C GLN A 243 -14.84 -10.43 14.93
N THR A 244 -15.08 -9.67 15.99
CA THR A 244 -14.46 -8.35 16.16
C THR A 244 -13.00 -8.55 16.57
N LEU A 245 -12.09 -7.85 15.91
CA LEU A 245 -10.69 -7.80 16.31
C LEU A 245 -10.39 -6.49 17.03
N TYR A 246 -9.60 -6.61 18.07
CA TYR A 246 -9.09 -5.50 18.90
C TYR A 246 -7.59 -5.34 18.67
N ASN A 247 -7.07 -4.17 19.02
CA ASN A 247 -5.68 -3.85 18.78
C ASN A 247 -5.25 -4.23 17.36
N THR A 248 -6.10 -3.89 16.39
CA THR A 248 -5.85 -4.19 14.99
C THR A 248 -4.88 -3.18 14.41
N TYR A 249 -3.94 -3.68 13.63
CA TYR A 249 -2.97 -2.88 12.89
C TYR A 249 -2.97 -3.33 11.44
N PHE A 250 -2.97 -2.35 10.56
CA PHE A 250 -2.68 -2.56 9.13
C PHE A 250 -1.35 -1.92 8.80
N GLY A 251 -0.53 -2.63 8.05
CA GLY A 251 0.78 -2.16 7.67
C GLY A 251 1.17 -2.54 6.25
N PHE A 252 2.23 -1.91 5.79
CA PHE A 252 2.85 -2.14 4.50
C PHE A 252 4.33 -2.45 4.70
N PHE A 253 4.71 -3.67 4.37
CA PHE A 253 6.09 -4.15 4.36
C PHE A 253 6.75 -3.77 3.05
N THR A 254 7.99 -3.31 3.12
CA THR A 254 8.82 -3.01 1.94
C THR A 254 10.23 -3.52 2.15
N ASP A 255 10.76 -4.18 1.13
CA ASP A 255 12.15 -4.54 0.98
C ASP A 255 12.75 -3.75 -0.18
N GLY A 256 13.81 -3.00 0.09
CA GLY A 256 14.49 -2.15 -0.88
C GLY A 256 15.52 -2.88 -1.71
N ALA A 257 15.88 -2.27 -2.82
CA ALA A 257 17.05 -2.64 -3.64
C ALA A 257 17.41 -1.42 -4.49
N LEU A 258 17.83 -0.34 -3.83
CA LEU A 258 18.11 0.94 -4.50
C LEU A 258 19.47 0.87 -5.23
N GLY A 259 19.47 0.20 -6.39
CA GLY A 259 20.69 -0.18 -7.09
C GLY A 259 21.39 -1.35 -6.42
N ASP A 260 22.48 -1.08 -5.70
CA ASP A 260 23.11 -2.05 -4.80
C ASP A 260 22.40 -2.06 -3.42
N PRO A 261 21.69 -3.13 -3.03
CA PRO A 261 20.98 -3.16 -1.75
C PRO A 261 21.89 -3.20 -0.52
N PHE A 262 23.18 -3.43 -0.68
CA PHE A 262 24.10 -3.64 0.45
C PHE A 262 24.75 -2.36 0.98
N ASP A 263 24.51 -1.22 0.32
CA ASP A 263 25.00 0.09 0.74
C ASP A 263 23.87 1.08 1.06
N ASP A 264 22.66 0.57 1.28
CA ASP A 264 21.46 1.35 1.57
C ASP A 264 21.27 1.66 3.06
N TYR A 265 20.62 2.79 3.29
CA TYR A 265 20.04 3.21 4.56
C TYR A 265 18.52 3.39 4.43
N VAL A 266 17.84 3.42 5.56
CA VAL A 266 16.42 3.78 5.64
C VAL A 266 16.19 4.97 6.55
N GLY A 267 15.04 5.62 6.35
CA GLY A 267 14.54 6.68 7.20
C GLY A 267 13.05 6.90 7.01
N CYS A 268 12.46 7.77 7.80
CA CYS A 268 11.07 8.17 7.60
C CYS A 268 10.87 9.68 7.72
N ASP A 269 9.83 10.17 7.04
CA ASP A 269 9.28 11.51 7.25
C ASP A 269 7.94 11.35 7.99
N VAL A 270 7.94 11.74 9.25
CA VAL A 270 6.78 11.58 10.14
C VAL A 270 5.61 12.46 9.70
N ASN A 271 5.89 13.68 9.27
CA ASN A 271 4.84 14.61 8.87
C ASN A 271 4.14 14.19 7.56
N ARG A 272 4.86 13.50 6.68
CA ARG A 272 4.31 13.01 5.40
C ARG A 272 3.79 11.58 5.46
N GLY A 273 4.16 10.81 6.50
CA GLY A 273 3.86 9.38 6.52
C GLY A 273 4.70 8.56 5.55
N LEU A 274 5.89 9.06 5.21
CA LEU A 274 6.78 8.49 4.19
C LEU A 274 7.89 7.66 4.85
N GLY A 275 8.05 6.40 4.42
CA GLY A 275 9.26 5.61 4.65
C GLY A 275 10.11 5.59 3.40
N TYR A 276 11.45 5.66 3.51
CA TYR A 276 12.32 5.77 2.33
C TYR A 276 13.67 5.07 2.48
N TYR A 277 14.24 4.70 1.33
CA TYR A 277 15.62 4.23 1.16
C TYR A 277 16.47 5.33 0.54
N TYR A 278 17.73 5.39 0.96
CA TYR A 278 18.75 6.26 0.38
C TYR A 278 20.12 5.59 0.49
N ASN A 279 20.99 5.87 -0.48
CA ASN A 279 22.32 5.28 -0.54
C ASN A 279 23.21 5.77 0.60
N GLY A 280 24.09 4.92 1.11
CA GLY A 280 25.00 5.23 2.23
C GLY A 280 26.06 6.26 1.90
N ASP A 281 26.37 6.46 0.62
CA ASP A 281 27.31 7.47 0.14
C ASP A 281 26.84 8.14 -1.18
N ASN A 282 27.75 8.85 -1.86
CA ASN A 282 27.42 9.60 -3.09
C ASN A 282 27.56 8.77 -4.37
N MET A 283 27.80 7.48 -4.28
CA MET A 283 28.09 6.62 -5.41
C MET A 283 27.49 5.23 -5.20
N ASP A 284 26.48 4.92 -5.95
CA ASP A 284 25.89 3.58 -5.99
C ASP A 284 26.54 2.78 -7.13
N LEU A 285 27.39 1.85 -6.79
CA LEU A 285 28.17 1.05 -7.72
C LEU A 285 27.50 -0.29 -8.01
N GLU A 286 27.83 -0.88 -9.16
CA GLU A 286 27.44 -2.28 -9.43
C GLU A 286 28.10 -3.23 -8.45
N ASN A 287 27.33 -4.07 -7.79
CA ASN A 287 27.80 -5.07 -6.84
C ASN A 287 26.93 -6.33 -6.88
N SER A 288 27.59 -7.50 -6.80
CA SER A 288 26.91 -8.80 -6.69
C SER A 288 25.85 -9.08 -7.76
N GLY A 289 25.94 -8.42 -8.92
CA GLY A 289 25.00 -8.53 -10.03
C GLY A 289 23.82 -7.52 -9.98
N PHE A 290 23.78 -6.67 -8.97
CA PHE A 290 22.89 -5.51 -8.92
C PHE A 290 23.56 -4.34 -9.60
N LYS A 291 22.82 -3.68 -10.49
CA LYS A 291 23.30 -2.53 -11.26
C LYS A 291 22.99 -1.24 -10.50
N GLY A 292 24.03 -0.51 -10.11
CA GLY A 292 23.88 0.72 -9.37
C GLY A 292 23.48 1.95 -10.23
N TYR A 293 23.00 2.99 -9.56
CA TYR A 293 22.64 4.28 -10.16
C TYR A 293 23.83 5.17 -10.48
N GLY A 294 25.05 4.82 -10.02
CA GLY A 294 26.25 5.60 -10.19
C GLY A 294 26.30 6.85 -9.31
N MET A 295 26.89 7.93 -9.85
CA MET A 295 27.01 9.20 -9.12
C MET A 295 25.63 9.84 -8.83
N THR A 296 25.48 10.41 -7.66
CA THR A 296 24.25 11.07 -7.22
C THR A 296 23.07 10.07 -7.25
N PRO A 297 23.11 9.02 -6.41
CA PRO A 297 22.03 8.04 -6.36
C PRO A 297 20.70 8.71 -5.97
N PRO A 298 19.56 8.16 -6.41
CA PRO A 298 18.24 8.64 -6.03
C PRO A 298 17.89 8.25 -4.57
N ALA A 299 16.74 8.73 -4.11
CA ALA A 299 16.00 8.11 -3.01
C ALA A 299 14.70 7.51 -3.57
N VAL A 300 14.23 6.43 -2.95
CA VAL A 300 12.94 5.83 -3.22
C VAL A 300 12.18 5.64 -1.92
N GLY A 301 10.90 5.97 -1.90
CA GLY A 301 10.08 5.85 -0.71
C GLY A 301 8.69 5.31 -0.98
N VAL A 302 8.04 4.88 0.08
CA VAL A 302 6.64 4.50 0.10
C VAL A 302 5.91 5.50 0.98
N ASP A 303 5.03 6.27 0.38
CA ASP A 303 4.18 7.23 1.07
C ASP A 303 2.87 6.55 1.47
N PHE A 304 2.54 6.59 2.74
CA PHE A 304 1.34 5.99 3.33
C PHE A 304 0.24 7.05 3.38
N PHE A 305 -0.37 7.34 2.22
CA PHE A 305 -1.34 8.43 2.07
C PHE A 305 -2.59 8.26 2.91
N GLU A 306 -3.06 7.02 3.03
CA GLU A 306 -4.36 6.74 3.62
C GLU A 306 -4.33 5.35 4.27
N GLY A 307 -4.74 5.28 5.53
CA GLY A 307 -4.87 4.04 6.28
C GLY A 307 -6.31 3.77 6.73
N PRO A 308 -6.50 2.87 7.70
CA PRO A 308 -7.81 2.54 8.26
C PRO A 308 -8.44 3.74 8.97
N PHE A 309 -9.77 3.70 9.12
CA PHE A 309 -10.49 4.67 9.94
C PHE A 309 -10.06 4.56 11.41
N GLN A 310 -9.93 5.70 12.05
CA GLN A 310 -9.86 5.78 13.50
C GLN A 310 -11.19 5.31 14.11
N ASP A 311 -11.16 4.77 15.34
CA ASP A 311 -12.38 4.39 16.03
C ASP A 311 -13.25 5.63 16.29
N ASP A 312 -14.56 5.51 16.06
CA ASP A 312 -15.52 6.60 16.25
C ASP A 312 -15.48 7.10 17.71
N ASP A 313 -15.30 8.40 17.92
CA ASP A 313 -15.33 9.03 19.25
C ASP A 313 -16.29 10.23 19.34
N GLY A 314 -16.98 10.57 18.24
CA GLY A 314 -17.93 11.65 18.13
C GLY A 314 -17.29 13.05 17.99
N ILE A 315 -16.02 13.12 17.63
CA ILE A 315 -15.23 14.35 17.50
C ILE A 315 -14.63 14.40 16.10
N ASP A 316 -14.51 15.59 15.50
CA ASP A 316 -13.61 15.87 14.40
C ASP A 316 -12.21 16.12 15.01
N ASN A 317 -11.37 15.09 15.05
CA ASN A 317 -10.05 15.18 15.65
C ASN A 317 -9.13 16.09 14.83
N ALA A 318 -8.35 16.92 15.51
CA ALA A 318 -7.46 17.89 14.87
C ALA A 318 -6.11 17.27 14.47
N PHE A 319 -5.36 17.96 13.61
CA PHE A 319 -3.92 17.74 13.53
C PHE A 319 -3.26 18.18 14.83
N GLY A 320 -2.38 17.33 15.40
CA GLY A 320 -1.71 17.59 16.66
C GLY A 320 -1.00 16.35 17.19
N ILE A 321 -0.51 16.46 18.43
CA ILE A 321 0.29 15.44 19.11
C ILE A 321 -0.46 14.71 20.23
N GLY A 322 -1.72 15.03 20.45
CA GLY A 322 -2.58 14.36 21.44
C GLY A 322 -2.86 12.90 21.07
N LEU A 323 -3.51 12.19 21.99
CA LEU A 323 -3.75 10.74 21.85
C LEU A 323 -4.54 10.39 20.58
N ASN A 324 -5.58 11.16 20.27
CA ASN A 324 -6.45 10.95 19.11
C ASN A 324 -6.13 11.91 17.94
N GLU A 325 -5.16 12.81 18.13
CA GLU A 325 -4.66 13.72 17.10
C GLU A 325 -3.61 13.03 16.22
N ALA A 326 -3.27 13.63 15.09
CA ALA A 326 -2.24 13.11 14.20
C ALA A 326 -1.40 14.23 13.56
N LEU A 327 -0.18 13.91 13.14
CA LEU A 327 0.66 14.76 12.28
C LEU A 327 0.52 14.42 10.81
N ASN A 328 0.05 13.24 10.49
CA ASN A 328 -0.23 12.76 9.13
C ASN A 328 -1.57 11.99 9.10
N GLY A 329 -2.03 11.60 7.91
CA GLY A 329 -3.36 11.01 7.73
C GLY A 329 -4.32 12.00 7.08
N ILE A 330 -5.59 11.66 6.98
CA ILE A 330 -6.61 12.49 6.31
C ILE A 330 -7.88 12.59 7.17
N GLY A 331 -8.70 13.62 6.89
CA GLY A 331 -9.96 13.87 7.59
C GLY A 331 -9.83 14.69 8.87
N TYR A 332 -8.63 14.86 9.42
CA TYR A 332 -8.41 15.58 10.66
C TYR A 332 -8.71 17.09 10.52
N GLY A 333 -9.58 17.62 11.39
CA GLY A 333 -9.89 19.06 11.46
C GLY A 333 -10.60 19.60 10.21
N ASP A 334 -11.36 18.79 9.49
CA ASP A 334 -12.02 19.17 8.24
C ASP A 334 -13.51 19.53 8.40
N GLY A 335 -14.02 19.46 9.62
CA GLY A 335 -15.40 19.77 10.00
C GLY A 335 -16.36 18.58 9.88
N ILE A 336 -15.86 17.37 9.62
CA ILE A 336 -16.67 16.14 9.51
C ILE A 336 -16.24 15.20 10.63
N VAL A 337 -17.19 14.84 11.48
CA VAL A 337 -16.98 13.95 12.64
C VAL A 337 -16.78 12.51 12.21
N ASP A 338 -15.85 11.80 12.85
CA ASP A 338 -15.60 10.36 12.66
C ASP A 338 -15.27 9.96 11.20
N ASN A 339 -14.57 10.83 10.47
CA ASN A 339 -14.08 10.51 9.12
C ASN A 339 -12.54 10.40 9.06
N GLU A 340 -11.89 10.54 10.21
CA GLU A 340 -10.43 10.52 10.33
C GLU A 340 -9.88 9.16 9.96
N ARG A 341 -8.81 9.18 9.17
CA ARG A 341 -8.09 8.00 8.73
C ARG A 341 -6.63 8.11 9.11
N PHE A 342 -6.14 7.07 9.74
CA PHE A 342 -4.73 6.99 10.09
C PHE A 342 -3.84 7.15 8.85
N GLY A 343 -2.78 7.93 8.99
CA GLY A 343 -1.58 7.77 8.20
C GLY A 343 -0.62 6.81 8.90
N MET A 344 0.68 6.98 8.66
CA MET A 344 1.72 6.19 9.32
C MET A 344 1.78 6.52 10.82
N ARG A 345 1.56 5.52 11.68
CA ARG A 345 1.65 5.62 13.16
C ARG A 345 2.90 4.97 13.72
N ARG A 346 3.52 4.07 12.96
CA ARG A 346 4.77 3.38 13.31
C ARG A 346 5.64 3.23 12.08
N PHE A 347 6.93 3.41 12.27
CA PHE A 347 7.94 3.08 11.28
C PHE A 347 9.04 2.26 11.93
N LEU A 348 9.26 1.07 11.42
CA LEU A 348 10.24 0.11 11.87
C LEU A 348 11.15 -0.28 10.71
N TYR A 349 12.45 -0.40 10.96
CA TYR A 349 13.37 -1.11 10.06
C TYR A 349 13.82 -2.44 10.65
N TYR A 350 14.32 -3.33 9.81
CA TYR A 350 15.10 -4.50 10.23
C TYR A 350 16.07 -4.94 9.14
N SER A 351 17.05 -5.77 9.53
CA SER A 351 18.09 -6.24 8.63
C SER A 351 17.88 -7.68 8.21
N ASN A 352 18.54 -8.08 7.13
CA ASN A 352 18.63 -9.47 6.73
C ASN A 352 19.35 -10.31 7.80
N THR A 353 18.86 -11.53 8.05
CA THR A 353 19.44 -12.47 9.05
C THR A 353 20.88 -12.85 8.77
N THR A 354 21.36 -12.74 7.53
CA THR A 354 22.71 -13.16 7.12
C THR A 354 23.81 -12.16 7.49
N ASN A 355 23.46 -10.96 7.95
CA ASN A 355 24.39 -9.82 8.05
C ASN A 355 24.89 -9.53 9.48
N GLY A 356 24.82 -10.48 10.41
CA GLY A 356 25.32 -10.30 11.77
C GLY A 356 24.53 -9.32 12.64
N ALA A 357 23.31 -8.97 12.20
CA ALA A 357 22.41 -8.09 12.93
C ALA A 357 21.97 -8.71 14.27
N ASN A 358 21.51 -7.87 15.19
CA ASN A 358 20.86 -8.32 16.41
C ASN A 358 19.69 -9.26 16.05
N PRO A 359 19.61 -10.47 16.59
CA PRO A 359 18.53 -11.42 16.27
C PRO A 359 17.11 -10.88 16.46
N SER A 360 16.93 -9.90 17.37
CA SER A 360 15.65 -9.24 17.61
C SER A 360 15.25 -8.26 16.48
N GLN A 361 16.23 -7.86 15.66
CA GLN A 361 16.09 -6.87 14.59
C GLN A 361 16.27 -7.50 13.19
N THR A 362 15.79 -8.72 13.01
CA THR A 362 15.91 -9.49 11.77
C THR A 362 14.54 -9.97 11.30
N ASP A 363 14.51 -10.65 10.15
CA ASP A 363 13.27 -11.20 9.58
C ASP A 363 12.37 -11.87 10.62
N PRO A 364 11.04 -11.59 10.61
CA PRO A 364 10.09 -12.26 11.47
C PRO A 364 9.98 -13.75 11.09
N ILE A 365 9.80 -14.62 12.07
CA ILE A 365 9.81 -16.08 11.91
C ILE A 365 8.43 -16.68 12.15
N ASN A 366 7.61 -16.03 12.95
CA ASN A 366 6.31 -16.53 13.39
C ASN A 366 5.29 -15.39 13.54
N ALA A 367 4.02 -15.72 13.70
CA ALA A 367 2.93 -14.75 13.81
C ALA A 367 3.17 -13.65 14.87
N ALA A 368 3.76 -14.01 16.01
CA ALA A 368 4.02 -13.04 17.07
C ALA A 368 5.06 -11.99 16.65
N ASP A 369 6.08 -12.39 15.90
CA ASP A 369 7.11 -11.47 15.39
C ASP A 369 6.50 -10.46 14.41
N TYR A 370 5.68 -10.93 13.44
CA TYR A 370 4.98 -10.05 12.50
C TYR A 370 4.07 -9.06 13.23
N TYR A 371 3.32 -9.53 14.20
CA TYR A 371 2.41 -8.70 14.97
C TYR A 371 3.16 -7.71 15.89
N ASN A 372 4.29 -8.11 16.46
CA ASN A 372 5.16 -7.23 17.22
C ASN A 372 5.66 -6.07 16.34
N TYR A 373 6.11 -6.37 15.14
CA TYR A 373 6.57 -5.34 14.20
C TYR A 373 5.47 -4.35 13.82
N LEU A 374 4.26 -4.83 13.55
CA LEU A 374 3.11 -3.96 13.32
C LEU A 374 2.82 -3.02 14.50
N ARG A 375 3.11 -3.42 15.73
CA ARG A 375 2.90 -2.64 16.96
C ARG A 375 4.05 -1.73 17.35
N GLY A 376 5.15 -1.73 16.62
CA GLY A 376 6.36 -1.03 17.02
C GLY A 376 7.09 -1.69 18.18
N ILE A 377 7.22 -3.01 18.14
CA ILE A 377 7.86 -3.82 19.18
C ILE A 377 8.83 -4.78 18.47
N TRP A 378 10.04 -4.96 19.03
CA TRP A 378 11.02 -5.92 18.54
C TRP A 378 10.58 -7.38 18.79
N LYS A 379 11.20 -8.34 18.10
CA LYS A 379 10.85 -9.77 18.25
C LYS A 379 11.00 -10.29 19.68
N ASP A 380 11.94 -9.75 20.45
CA ASP A 380 12.12 -10.11 21.85
C ASP A 380 11.12 -9.45 22.82
N GLY A 381 10.16 -8.67 22.29
CA GLY A 381 9.12 -7.99 23.07
C GLY A 381 9.54 -6.63 23.63
N THR A 382 10.74 -6.15 23.36
CA THR A 382 11.17 -4.80 23.76
C THR A 382 10.61 -3.74 22.84
N LYS A 383 10.35 -2.54 23.37
CA LYS A 383 9.95 -1.37 22.59
C LYS A 383 11.11 -0.83 21.77
N PHE A 384 10.80 0.00 20.80
CA PHE A 384 11.80 0.86 20.15
C PHE A 384 12.23 1.96 21.10
N TYR A 385 13.51 2.30 21.07
CA TYR A 385 14.08 3.41 21.84
C TYR A 385 14.85 4.35 20.92
N TYR A 386 14.81 5.63 21.23
CA TYR A 386 15.43 6.67 20.41
C TYR A 386 16.95 6.56 20.46
N GLY A 387 17.61 6.65 19.32
CA GLY A 387 19.07 6.61 19.17
C GLY A 387 19.63 5.25 18.76
N GLY A 388 20.87 5.24 18.28
CA GLY A 388 21.60 4.05 17.83
C GLY A 388 20.82 3.22 16.81
N SER A 389 20.76 1.92 17.05
CA SER A 389 19.99 0.95 16.25
C SER A 389 18.50 0.84 16.63
N GLY A 390 18.04 1.65 17.59
CA GLY A 390 16.67 1.57 18.11
C GLY A 390 16.38 0.44 19.10
N HIS A 391 17.36 -0.41 19.42
CA HIS A 391 17.22 -1.52 20.36
C HIS A 391 17.98 -1.24 21.68
N ILE A 392 17.35 -1.54 22.81
CA ILE A 392 17.87 -1.24 24.17
C ILE A 392 19.26 -1.80 24.45
N SER A 393 19.69 -2.84 23.72
CA SER A 393 21.04 -3.40 23.86
C SER A 393 22.13 -2.56 23.21
N ASP A 394 21.76 -1.59 22.41
CA ASP A 394 22.70 -0.63 21.82
C ASP A 394 23.00 0.48 22.82
N SER A 395 24.27 0.74 23.09
CA SER A 395 24.70 1.76 24.05
C SER A 395 24.37 3.20 23.64
N GLU A 396 24.09 3.44 22.38
CA GLU A 396 23.68 4.75 21.85
C GLU A 396 22.17 4.98 21.95
N CYS A 397 21.39 3.95 22.26
CA CYS A 397 19.97 4.08 22.56
C CYS A 397 19.73 4.78 23.89
N ASN A 398 18.73 5.65 23.93
CA ASN A 398 18.25 6.27 25.16
C ASN A 398 17.12 5.42 25.77
N PRO A 399 17.38 4.66 26.86
CA PRO A 399 16.40 3.76 27.47
C PRO A 399 15.19 4.46 28.09
N ASP A 400 15.27 5.78 28.28
CA ASP A 400 14.19 6.61 28.86
C ASP A 400 13.26 7.18 27.80
N VAL A 401 13.58 7.00 26.51
CA VAL A 401 12.81 7.57 25.38
C VAL A 401 12.33 6.46 24.44
N PRO A 402 11.20 5.79 24.77
CA PRO A 402 10.55 4.92 23.80
C PRO A 402 10.06 5.72 22.61
N CYS A 403 10.11 5.13 21.41
CA CYS A 403 9.70 5.83 20.20
C CYS A 403 8.80 4.95 19.31
N ASP A 404 8.06 5.61 18.40
CA ASP A 404 7.16 4.98 17.44
C ASP A 404 7.75 4.99 16.01
N PHE A 405 8.71 5.87 15.76
CA PHE A 405 9.34 6.07 14.46
C PHE A 405 10.85 5.93 14.58
N MET A 406 11.43 5.07 13.75
CA MET A 406 12.87 4.92 13.65
C MET A 406 13.42 5.85 12.58
N PHE A 407 14.55 6.48 12.87
CA PHE A 407 15.25 7.39 11.94
C PHE A 407 14.37 8.51 11.35
N PRO A 408 13.63 9.26 12.18
CA PRO A 408 12.75 10.33 11.70
C PRO A 408 13.51 11.58 11.19
N GLY A 409 14.83 11.61 11.25
CA GLY A 409 15.60 12.82 10.98
C GLY A 409 15.18 13.96 11.88
N ASP A 410 14.78 15.08 11.29
CA ASP A 410 14.21 16.27 11.94
C ASP A 410 12.70 16.44 11.67
N THR A 411 12.04 15.43 11.09
CA THR A 411 10.65 15.50 10.65
C THR A 411 9.61 15.26 11.76
N ASP A 412 10.05 15.03 12.99
CA ASP A 412 9.21 14.97 14.20
C ASP A 412 9.57 16.09 15.21
N PRO A 413 9.43 17.37 14.84
CA PRO A 413 9.88 18.48 15.67
C PRO A 413 9.09 18.64 16.98
N TYR A 414 7.92 18.03 17.07
CA TYR A 414 7.06 18.07 18.26
C TYR A 414 7.21 16.83 19.15
N GLY A 415 7.98 15.82 18.69
CA GLY A 415 8.15 14.57 19.42
C GLY A 415 6.88 13.73 19.48
N TRP A 416 6.07 13.73 18.43
CA TRP A 416 4.85 12.93 18.37
C TRP A 416 5.16 11.45 18.58
N GLY A 417 6.18 10.93 17.90
CA GLY A 417 6.67 9.57 18.05
C GLY A 417 7.37 9.27 19.36
N THR A 418 7.60 10.27 20.22
CA THR A 418 8.27 10.16 21.54
C THR A 418 7.40 10.71 22.68
N GLY A 419 6.08 10.62 22.53
CA GLY A 419 5.11 11.02 23.56
C GLY A 419 5.11 12.52 23.89
N GLY A 420 5.35 13.37 22.90
CA GLY A 420 5.39 14.83 23.04
C GLY A 420 6.74 15.37 23.54
N ASN A 421 7.81 14.58 23.50
CA ASN A 421 9.15 14.97 23.91
C ASN A 421 10.08 15.13 22.69
N PRO A 422 10.27 16.35 22.15
CA PRO A 422 11.15 16.58 21.01
C PRO A 422 12.58 16.06 21.25
N GLN A 423 13.14 15.38 20.24
CA GLN A 423 14.48 14.82 20.29
C GLN A 423 15.40 15.50 19.27
N ALA A 424 16.72 15.31 19.42
CA ALA A 424 17.67 15.72 18.40
C ALA A 424 17.48 14.88 17.12
N PRO A 425 17.86 15.38 15.92
CA PRO A 425 17.76 14.60 14.68
C PRO A 425 18.46 13.24 14.80
N TRP A 426 17.76 12.19 14.31
CA TRP A 426 18.25 10.81 14.35
C TRP A 426 18.08 10.13 13.00
N THR A 427 19.20 9.71 12.40
CA THR A 427 19.24 8.96 11.14
C THR A 427 20.23 7.82 11.28
N GLU A 428 20.20 6.81 10.38
CA GLU A 428 21.21 5.75 10.35
C GLU A 428 22.62 6.33 10.14
N TYR A 429 22.75 7.33 9.27
CA TYR A 429 24.01 8.02 9.03
C TYR A 429 24.59 8.68 10.30
N LEU A 430 23.74 9.43 11.03
CA LEU A 430 24.17 10.11 12.28
C LEU A 430 24.51 9.13 13.40
N SER A 431 23.90 7.93 13.40
CA SER A 431 24.19 6.85 14.33
C SER A 431 25.41 6.00 13.93
N ASN A 432 26.08 6.33 12.83
CA ASN A 432 27.17 5.55 12.25
C ASN A 432 26.81 4.05 12.05
N ASN A 433 25.53 3.76 11.79
CA ASN A 433 25.12 2.41 11.42
C ASN A 433 25.81 2.02 10.09
N PRO A 434 26.30 0.79 9.94
CA PRO A 434 26.80 0.36 8.64
C PRO A 434 25.64 0.24 7.66
N PRO A 435 25.75 0.83 6.43
CA PRO A 435 24.74 0.63 5.41
C PRO A 435 24.64 -0.85 5.05
N ASN A 436 23.46 -1.32 4.69
CA ASN A 436 23.22 -2.72 4.39
C ASN A 436 21.85 -2.97 3.77
N ASP A 437 21.56 -4.21 3.41
CA ASP A 437 20.28 -4.72 2.94
C ASP A 437 19.20 -4.54 4.02
N ARG A 438 18.33 -3.55 3.85
CA ARG A 438 17.34 -3.08 4.80
C ARG A 438 15.91 -3.40 4.35
N ARG A 439 15.05 -3.62 5.36
CA ARG A 439 13.60 -3.70 5.20
C ARG A 439 12.96 -2.71 6.14
N PHE A 440 11.74 -2.25 5.78
CA PHE A 440 10.93 -1.51 6.72
C PHE A 440 9.46 -1.93 6.71
N VAL A 441 8.75 -1.60 7.77
CA VAL A 441 7.31 -1.74 7.90
C VAL A 441 6.74 -0.41 8.37
N GLN A 442 5.78 0.10 7.63
CA GLN A 442 4.92 1.22 8.03
C GLN A 442 3.61 0.65 8.53
N SER A 443 3.08 1.13 9.64
CA SER A 443 1.80 0.64 10.15
C SER A 443 0.93 1.73 10.74
N ALA A 444 -0.38 1.48 10.73
CA ALA A 444 -1.45 2.29 11.28
C ALA A 444 -2.26 1.48 12.29
N GLY A 445 -2.70 2.11 13.37
CA GLY A 445 -3.44 1.49 14.47
C GLY A 445 -2.91 1.95 15.84
N PRO A 446 -3.48 1.43 16.96
CA PRO A 446 -4.52 0.38 17.00
C PRO A 446 -5.93 0.92 16.71
N PHE A 447 -6.79 0.04 16.20
CA PHE A 447 -8.21 0.30 16.01
C PHE A 447 -9.03 -1.00 16.20
N ILE A 448 -10.37 -0.87 16.22
CA ILE A 448 -11.31 -2.00 16.37
C ILE A 448 -11.86 -2.37 14.99
N LEU A 449 -11.64 -3.59 14.55
CA LEU A 449 -12.11 -4.11 13.27
C LEU A 449 -13.35 -4.99 13.49
N LYS A 450 -14.52 -4.43 13.21
CA LYS A 450 -15.82 -5.15 13.34
C LYS A 450 -16.10 -6.03 12.12
N PRO A 451 -16.89 -7.11 12.24
CA PRO A 451 -17.45 -7.82 11.09
C PRO A 451 -18.19 -6.87 10.14
N GLY A 452 -17.95 -7.01 8.84
CA GLY A 452 -18.53 -6.15 7.81
C GLY A 452 -17.87 -4.77 7.68
N ALA A 453 -16.90 -4.42 8.52
CA ALA A 453 -16.18 -3.15 8.42
C ALA A 453 -15.39 -3.09 7.10
N VAL A 454 -15.44 -1.91 6.47
CA VAL A 454 -14.69 -1.58 5.26
C VAL A 454 -13.66 -0.52 5.60
N ASN A 455 -12.41 -0.79 5.30
CA ASN A 455 -11.29 0.11 5.45
C ASN A 455 -10.50 0.19 4.15
N ASN A 456 -9.59 1.15 4.05
CA ASN A 456 -8.71 1.28 2.89
C ASN A 456 -7.27 1.51 3.35
N ILE A 457 -6.33 1.09 2.50
CA ILE A 457 -4.94 1.54 2.53
C ILE A 457 -4.60 2.05 1.14
N THR A 458 -4.03 3.24 1.07
CA THR A 458 -3.49 3.79 -0.16
C THR A 458 -2.04 4.16 0.05
N VAL A 459 -1.16 3.57 -0.76
CA VAL A 459 0.27 3.88 -0.76
C VAL A 459 0.72 4.32 -2.14
N GLY A 460 1.74 5.18 -2.17
CA GLY A 460 2.41 5.60 -3.39
C GLY A 460 3.91 5.36 -3.32
N VAL A 461 4.49 4.82 -4.39
CA VAL A 461 5.94 4.74 -4.52
C VAL A 461 6.46 6.00 -5.15
N VAL A 462 7.33 6.70 -4.44
CA VAL A 462 7.93 7.97 -4.83
C VAL A 462 9.40 7.76 -5.13
N TRP A 463 9.89 8.30 -6.22
CA TRP A 463 11.30 8.25 -6.58
C TRP A 463 11.78 9.65 -6.95
N ALA A 464 12.90 10.07 -6.35
CA ALA A 464 13.48 11.38 -6.59
C ALA A 464 14.99 11.28 -6.73
N ARG A 465 15.56 12.02 -7.67
CA ARG A 465 17.01 12.12 -7.89
C ARG A 465 17.42 13.57 -8.05
N ALA A 466 18.43 14.00 -7.30
CA ALA A 466 19.00 15.32 -7.49
C ALA A 466 19.61 15.45 -8.90
N PRO A 467 19.58 16.66 -9.52
CA PRO A 467 20.26 16.90 -10.77
C PRO A 467 21.77 16.58 -10.67
N ILE A 468 22.35 16.02 -11.73
CA ILE A 468 23.81 15.77 -11.80
C ILE A 468 24.53 17.09 -11.54
N GLY A 469 25.41 17.12 -10.54
CA GLY A 469 26.09 18.35 -10.07
C GLY A 469 25.34 19.09 -8.96
N GLY A 470 24.23 18.55 -8.47
CA GLY A 470 23.61 18.97 -7.20
C GLY A 470 24.55 18.76 -6.01
N ILE A 471 24.22 19.36 -4.88
CA ILE A 471 25.03 19.20 -3.66
C ILE A 471 25.05 17.73 -3.28
N PRO A 472 26.26 17.12 -3.12
CA PRO A 472 26.35 15.75 -2.65
C PRO A 472 25.62 15.59 -1.32
N PHE A 473 25.02 14.42 -1.11
CA PHE A 473 24.30 14.08 0.10
C PHE A 473 25.25 14.03 1.31
N THR A 474 25.59 15.19 1.86
CA THR A 474 26.34 15.33 3.13
C THR A 474 25.47 15.88 4.24
N SER A 475 24.22 16.20 3.93
CA SER A 475 23.21 16.66 4.86
C SER A 475 22.01 15.73 4.78
N VAL A 476 21.42 15.43 5.92
CA VAL A 476 20.16 14.70 6.10
C VAL A 476 19.20 15.01 4.96
N PRO A 477 18.59 13.98 4.31
CA PRO A 477 17.53 14.24 3.34
C PRO A 477 16.43 15.03 4.02
N LEU A 478 16.10 16.13 3.41
CA LEU A 478 14.94 16.95 3.77
C LEU A 478 13.68 16.35 3.17
#